data_83d248cd07266e6c502ba64aeb0054b9
#
_entry.id   83d248cd07266e6c502ba64aeb0054b9
#
_cell.length_a   1.000
_cell.length_b   1.000
_cell.length_c   1.000
_cell.angle_alpha   90.00
_cell.angle_beta   90.00
_cell.angle_gamma   90.00
#
_symmetry.space_group_name_H-M   'P 1'
#
loop_
_entity.id
_entity.type
_entity.pdbx_description
1 polymer ?
#
loop_
_entity_poly.entity_id
_entity_poly.type
_entity_poly.pdbx_seq_one_letter_code
_entity_poly.pdbx_strand_id
1 'polypeptide(L)'
;HVSSRHRADEQASRRALESGRILYGGAGLASTAIIDYRSYTDHAENGDIHMIVHQFSTRARLRAANGHSDNQVMQVGGRWGFTEDSPDLGNIFREMDSWLMAIKNDDSDMDLSRKVVANKPLTLIEGCWDNSGETRAMIEEEQTFVANSRCNELYPAYPTPRIAAGASLANDVVSCRLRAPDSTDYEVTFTPEQSAQLDAVFLQGVCDWSLGDASLARHQGTWISFGPSPVNRLQ
;
A
#
# COMPACT_ATOMS: atom_id res chain seq x y z
N HIS A 1 14.29 -13.81 -24.96
CA HIS A 1 15.36 -12.90 -24.55
C HIS A 1 15.00 -12.43 -23.14
N VAL A 2 15.58 -13.04 -22.13
CA VAL A 2 15.49 -12.52 -20.75
C VAL A 2 16.46 -11.36 -20.68
N SER A 3 15.96 -10.15 -20.47
CA SER A 3 16.83 -8.98 -20.26
C SER A 3 17.69 -9.25 -19.02
N SER A 4 18.99 -8.96 -19.11
CA SER A 4 19.87 -9.02 -17.95
C SER A 4 19.28 -8.19 -16.82
N ARG A 5 19.19 -8.76 -15.62
CA ARG A 5 18.82 -7.99 -14.44
C ARG A 5 19.95 -7.04 -14.13
N HIS A 6 19.68 -5.76 -14.23
CA HIS A 6 20.59 -4.75 -13.74
C HIS A 6 20.21 -4.41 -12.31
N ARG A 7 21.21 -4.35 -11.45
CA ARG A 7 21.06 -3.76 -10.13
C ARG A 7 20.57 -2.32 -10.32
N ALA A 8 19.54 -1.92 -9.58
CA ALA A 8 19.10 -0.52 -9.61
C ALA A 8 20.27 0.40 -9.24
N ASP A 9 20.35 1.57 -9.88
CA ASP A 9 21.31 2.58 -9.51
C ASP A 9 21.07 3.02 -8.06
N GLU A 10 22.07 2.82 -7.20
CA GLU A 10 21.94 3.07 -5.76
C GLU A 10 21.69 4.55 -5.47
N GLN A 11 22.30 5.45 -6.23
CA GLN A 11 22.13 6.88 -6.06
C GLN A 11 20.73 7.33 -6.49
N ALA A 12 20.21 6.79 -7.58
CA ALA A 12 18.85 7.06 -8.03
C ALA A 12 17.82 6.53 -7.03
N SER A 13 18.01 5.31 -6.51
CA SER A 13 17.16 4.71 -5.48
C SER A 13 17.18 5.54 -4.20
N ARG A 14 18.36 5.94 -3.74
CA ARG A 14 18.52 6.82 -2.58
C ARG A 14 17.78 8.14 -2.76
N ARG A 15 17.98 8.82 -3.90
CA ARG A 15 17.29 10.09 -4.20
C ARG A 15 15.78 9.93 -4.23
N ALA A 16 15.27 8.83 -4.79
CA ALA A 16 13.83 8.56 -4.85
C ALA A 16 13.23 8.38 -3.44
N LEU A 17 13.94 7.69 -2.54
CA LEU A 17 13.53 7.51 -1.14
C LEU A 17 13.64 8.81 -0.34
N GLU A 18 14.79 9.49 -0.43
CA GLU A 18 15.05 10.73 0.33
C GLU A 18 14.16 11.89 -0.10
N SER A 19 13.74 11.94 -1.36
CA SER A 19 12.86 12.98 -1.89
C SER A 19 11.36 12.72 -1.69
N GLY A 20 10.98 11.60 -1.08
CA GLY A 20 9.57 11.24 -0.89
C GLY A 20 8.84 10.82 -2.17
N ARG A 21 9.54 10.54 -3.27
CA ARG A 21 8.93 9.99 -4.49
C ARG A 21 8.42 8.56 -4.31
N ILE A 22 8.98 7.87 -3.33
CA ILE A 22 8.51 6.55 -2.92
C ILE A 22 7.82 6.71 -1.59
N LEU A 23 6.55 6.38 -1.56
CA LEU A 23 5.74 6.44 -0.35
C LEU A 23 6.23 5.40 0.67
N TYR A 24 6.61 5.86 1.86
CA TYR A 24 7.03 5.00 2.96
C TYR A 24 6.10 5.08 4.19
N GLY A 25 5.03 5.88 4.10
CA GLY A 25 4.01 6.01 5.15
C GLY A 25 4.27 7.07 6.22
N GLY A 26 5.45 7.68 6.23
CA GLY A 26 5.83 8.73 7.21
C GLY A 26 5.64 10.16 6.70
N ALA A 27 6.47 11.06 7.21
CA ALA A 27 6.42 12.51 6.97
C ALA A 27 5.09 13.13 7.39
N GLY A 28 4.28 13.70 6.64
CA GLY A 28 2.98 14.26 7.03
C GLY A 28 1.81 13.27 7.06
N LEU A 29 2.01 12.00 6.67
CA LEU A 29 0.89 11.06 6.51
C LEU A 29 0.20 10.68 7.82
N ALA A 30 0.91 10.69 8.96
CA ALA A 30 0.27 10.50 10.28
C ALA A 30 -0.77 11.57 10.60
N SER A 31 -0.60 12.77 10.02
CA SER A 31 -1.48 13.94 10.22
C SER A 31 -2.46 14.12 9.05
N THR A 32 -2.70 13.09 8.25
CA THR A 32 -3.57 13.15 7.08
C THR A 32 -4.74 12.19 7.27
N ALA A 33 -5.96 12.66 7.12
CA ALA A 33 -7.15 11.82 7.06
C ALA A 33 -7.15 11.02 5.74
N ILE A 34 -7.30 9.71 5.81
CA ILE A 34 -7.22 8.83 4.64
C ILE A 34 -8.44 7.93 4.58
N ILE A 35 -9.23 8.06 3.51
CA ILE A 35 -10.26 7.09 3.14
C ILE A 35 -9.78 6.36 1.91
N ASP A 36 -9.39 5.11 2.07
CA ASP A 36 -8.93 4.26 0.97
C ASP A 36 -10.11 3.42 0.48
N TYR A 37 -10.86 4.00 -0.46
CA TYR A 37 -12.06 3.43 -1.02
C TYR A 37 -11.76 2.75 -2.35
N ARG A 38 -12.16 1.46 -2.47
CA ARG A 38 -11.88 0.67 -3.67
C ARG A 38 -13.11 -0.08 -4.17
N SER A 39 -13.28 -0.12 -5.49
CA SER A 39 -13.94 -1.25 -6.13
C SER A 39 -13.02 -2.47 -6.10
N TYR A 40 -13.52 -3.65 -6.42
CA TYR A 40 -12.73 -4.86 -6.45
C TYR A 40 -12.46 -5.28 -7.91
N THR A 41 -11.18 -5.40 -8.26
CA THR A 41 -10.72 -5.73 -9.62
C THR A 41 -9.76 -6.91 -9.65
N ASP A 42 -9.40 -7.48 -8.49
CA ASP A 42 -8.38 -8.53 -8.38
C ASP A 42 -8.76 -9.83 -9.10
N HIS A 43 -10.05 -10.03 -9.45
CA HIS A 43 -10.57 -11.17 -10.20
C HIS A 43 -10.65 -10.94 -11.71
N ALA A 44 -10.20 -9.78 -12.21
CA ALA A 44 -10.27 -9.47 -13.64
C ALA A 44 -9.47 -10.49 -14.46
N GLU A 45 -10.09 -11.09 -15.48
CA GLU A 45 -9.52 -12.18 -16.28
C GLU A 45 -8.17 -11.83 -16.91
N ASN A 46 -7.98 -10.57 -17.31
CA ASN A 46 -6.72 -10.09 -17.90
C ASN A 46 -5.78 -9.43 -16.88
N GLY A 47 -6.08 -9.55 -15.59
CA GLY A 47 -5.40 -8.86 -14.52
C GLY A 47 -5.71 -7.37 -14.48
N ASP A 48 -5.46 -6.76 -13.33
CA ASP A 48 -5.60 -5.32 -13.12
C ASP A 48 -4.50 -4.84 -12.17
N ILE A 49 -3.96 -3.66 -12.45
CA ILE A 49 -2.94 -3.04 -11.59
C ILE A 49 -3.55 -2.39 -10.33
N HIS A 50 -4.88 -2.27 -10.27
CA HIS A 50 -5.60 -1.61 -9.17
C HIS A 50 -5.98 -2.60 -8.05
N MET A 51 -5.18 -3.65 -7.86
CA MET A 51 -5.40 -4.68 -6.84
C MET A 51 -5.52 -4.09 -5.43
N ILE A 52 -6.38 -4.72 -4.62
CA ILE A 52 -6.62 -4.25 -3.24
C ILE A 52 -5.41 -4.43 -2.31
N VAL A 53 -4.42 -5.26 -2.66
CA VAL A 53 -3.16 -5.39 -1.90
C VAL A 53 -2.47 -4.03 -1.66
N HIS A 54 -2.68 -3.05 -2.53
CA HIS A 54 -2.09 -1.71 -2.38
C HIS A 54 -2.65 -0.93 -1.18
N GLN A 55 -3.91 -1.17 -0.78
CA GLN A 55 -4.47 -0.61 0.46
C GLN A 55 -3.71 -1.17 1.69
N PHE A 56 -3.51 -2.48 1.71
CA PHE A 56 -2.76 -3.15 2.78
C PHE A 56 -1.29 -2.74 2.81
N SER A 57 -0.67 -2.55 1.64
CA SER A 57 0.70 -2.03 1.57
C SER A 57 0.79 -0.61 2.14
N THR A 58 -0.17 0.25 1.84
CA THR A 58 -0.26 1.60 2.41
C THR A 58 -0.40 1.53 3.93
N ARG A 59 -1.31 0.69 4.44
CA ARG A 59 -1.50 0.46 5.88
C ARG A 59 -0.22 -0.04 6.57
N ALA A 60 0.45 -1.01 5.95
CA ALA A 60 1.70 -1.55 6.49
C ALA A 60 2.80 -0.47 6.57
N ARG A 61 2.91 0.40 5.58
CA ARG A 61 3.83 1.54 5.59
C ARG A 61 3.49 2.57 6.66
N LEU A 62 2.20 2.91 6.82
CA LEU A 62 1.75 3.81 7.89
C LEU A 62 2.12 3.26 9.26
N ARG A 63 1.83 1.98 9.53
CA ARG A 63 2.17 1.30 10.79
C ARG A 63 3.68 1.26 11.02
N ALA A 64 4.47 0.95 10.00
CA ALA A 64 5.93 0.91 10.10
C ALA A 64 6.55 2.28 10.40
N ALA A 65 6.00 3.36 9.83
CA ALA A 65 6.55 4.71 9.97
C ALA A 65 6.05 5.44 11.23
N ASN A 66 4.79 5.21 11.64
CA ASN A 66 4.11 6.00 12.67
C ASN A 66 3.72 5.20 13.91
N GLY A 67 3.88 3.87 13.89
CA GLY A 67 3.44 2.95 14.97
C GLY A 67 1.96 2.58 14.91
N HIS A 68 1.17 3.26 14.10
CA HIS A 68 -0.27 3.03 13.91
C HIS A 68 -0.74 3.42 12.51
N SER A 69 -1.98 3.09 12.18
CA SER A 69 -2.67 3.49 10.93
C SER A 69 -4.11 3.93 11.19
N ASP A 70 -4.40 4.45 12.40
CA ASP A 70 -5.76 4.78 12.85
C ASP A 70 -6.39 5.93 12.08
N ASN A 71 -5.56 6.68 11.35
CA ASN A 71 -5.95 7.74 10.43
C ASN A 71 -6.34 7.23 9.03
N GLN A 72 -6.33 5.90 8.79
CA GLN A 72 -6.76 5.28 7.54
C GLN A 72 -8.01 4.44 7.78
N VAL A 73 -9.03 4.62 6.94
CA VAL A 73 -10.21 3.75 6.84
C VAL A 73 -10.20 3.10 5.47
N MET A 74 -10.32 1.78 5.43
CA MET A 74 -10.35 1.01 4.19
C MET A 74 -11.77 0.52 3.90
N GLN A 75 -12.22 0.70 2.65
CA GLN A 75 -13.50 0.16 2.18
C GLN A 75 -13.30 -0.53 0.83
N VAL A 76 -13.83 -1.74 0.70
CA VAL A 76 -13.73 -2.58 -0.50
C VAL A 76 -15.11 -2.93 -1.06
N GLY A 77 -15.19 -3.13 -2.38
CA GLY A 77 -16.44 -3.47 -3.06
C GLY A 77 -17.34 -2.27 -3.35
N GLY A 78 -16.78 -1.07 -3.28
CA GLY A 78 -17.48 0.17 -3.60
C GLY A 78 -17.81 0.31 -5.09
N ARG A 79 -18.77 1.16 -5.38
CA ARG A 79 -19.16 1.52 -6.75
C ARG A 79 -18.60 2.90 -7.10
N TRP A 80 -18.12 3.03 -8.32
CA TRP A 80 -17.68 4.33 -8.83
C TRP A 80 -18.87 5.10 -9.40
N GLY A 81 -19.26 6.18 -8.73
CA GLY A 81 -20.34 7.04 -9.21
C GLY A 81 -20.75 8.10 -8.20
N PHE A 82 -21.46 9.12 -8.73
CA PHE A 82 -22.03 10.24 -7.96
C PHE A 82 -23.54 10.35 -8.16
N THR A 83 -24.15 9.42 -8.88
CA THR A 83 -25.57 9.40 -9.18
C THR A 83 -26.38 8.83 -8.02
N GLU A 84 -27.71 9.01 -8.04
CA GLU A 84 -28.60 8.41 -7.07
C GLU A 84 -28.52 6.89 -7.07
N ASP A 85 -28.31 6.27 -8.22
CA ASP A 85 -28.15 4.81 -8.37
C ASP A 85 -26.79 4.30 -7.89
N SER A 86 -25.79 5.19 -7.79
CA SER A 86 -24.45 4.86 -7.30
C SER A 86 -23.87 6.02 -6.47
N PRO A 87 -24.39 6.24 -5.25
CA PRO A 87 -24.06 7.41 -4.44
C PRO A 87 -22.75 7.26 -3.64
N ASP A 88 -22.02 6.15 -3.79
CA ASP A 88 -20.92 5.80 -2.90
C ASP A 88 -19.82 6.85 -2.83
N LEU A 89 -19.34 7.36 -3.97
CA LEU A 89 -18.32 8.40 -3.97
C LEU A 89 -18.83 9.71 -3.35
N GLY A 90 -20.09 10.06 -3.59
CA GLY A 90 -20.73 11.22 -2.96
C GLY A 90 -20.79 11.08 -1.43
N ASN A 91 -21.07 9.87 -0.93
CA ASN A 91 -21.05 9.58 0.51
C ASN A 91 -19.62 9.69 1.08
N ILE A 92 -18.63 9.10 0.41
CA ILE A 92 -17.22 9.16 0.81
C ILE A 92 -16.71 10.61 0.86
N PHE A 93 -17.08 11.44 -0.12
CA PHE A 93 -16.71 12.87 -0.09
C PHE A 93 -17.37 13.61 1.08
N ARG A 94 -18.62 13.31 1.42
CA ARG A 94 -19.28 13.90 2.60
C ARG A 94 -18.64 13.48 3.90
N GLU A 95 -18.27 12.21 4.03
CA GLU A 95 -17.55 11.70 5.20
C GLU A 95 -16.17 12.37 5.34
N MET A 96 -15.42 12.52 4.24
CA MET A 96 -14.14 13.23 4.25
C MET A 96 -14.33 14.70 4.63
N ASP A 97 -15.30 15.41 4.06
CA ASP A 97 -15.59 16.80 4.41
C ASP A 97 -15.92 16.93 5.90
N SER A 98 -16.80 16.06 6.42
CA SER A 98 -17.14 16.03 7.84
C SER A 98 -15.91 15.81 8.73
N TRP A 99 -15.04 14.89 8.32
CA TRP A 99 -13.80 14.62 9.05
C TRP A 99 -12.87 15.83 9.08
N LEU A 100 -12.62 16.43 7.92
CA LEU A 100 -11.76 17.62 7.81
C LEU A 100 -12.33 18.82 8.57
N MET A 101 -13.65 19.01 8.54
CA MET A 101 -14.31 20.07 9.31
C MET A 101 -14.21 19.84 10.81
N ALA A 102 -14.35 18.59 11.28
CA ALA A 102 -14.18 18.26 12.68
C ALA A 102 -12.74 18.52 13.16
N ILE A 103 -11.74 18.11 12.36
CA ILE A 103 -10.32 18.39 12.65
C ILE A 103 -10.07 19.92 12.70
N LYS A 104 -10.61 20.66 11.73
CA LYS A 104 -10.44 22.12 11.66
C LYS A 104 -11.04 22.85 12.86
N ASN A 105 -12.16 22.37 13.37
CA ASN A 105 -12.89 22.96 14.48
C ASN A 105 -12.42 22.46 15.86
N ASP A 106 -11.44 21.59 15.90
CA ASP A 106 -10.87 21.06 17.14
C ASP A 106 -9.84 22.05 17.71
N ASP A 107 -10.26 22.84 18.69
CA ASP A 107 -9.45 23.85 19.39
C ASP A 107 -8.59 23.25 20.53
N SER A 108 -8.54 21.93 20.66
CA SER A 108 -7.69 21.28 21.68
C SER A 108 -6.20 21.49 21.41
N ASP A 109 -5.38 21.33 22.45
CA ASP A 109 -3.91 21.41 22.36
C ASP A 109 -3.25 20.14 21.80
N MET A 110 -4.04 19.18 21.30
CA MET A 110 -3.50 17.97 20.67
C MET A 110 -2.72 18.32 19.41
N ASP A 111 -1.66 17.55 19.15
CA ASP A 111 -1.00 17.59 17.84
C ASP A 111 -1.95 17.14 16.73
N LEU A 112 -1.65 17.55 15.49
CA LEU A 112 -2.54 17.29 14.36
C LEU A 112 -2.77 15.78 14.10
N SER A 113 -1.79 14.93 14.34
CA SER A 113 -1.94 13.48 14.14
C SER A 113 -2.99 12.89 15.09
N ARG A 114 -3.01 13.35 16.34
CA ARG A 114 -4.02 12.95 17.33
C ARG A 114 -5.40 13.52 17.00
N LYS A 115 -5.46 14.81 16.56
CA LYS A 115 -6.73 15.41 16.12
C LYS A 115 -7.34 14.62 14.97
N VAL A 116 -6.54 14.20 14.00
CA VAL A 116 -7.02 13.37 12.87
C VAL A 116 -7.68 12.09 13.36
N VAL A 117 -7.06 11.38 14.28
CA VAL A 117 -7.63 10.13 14.83
C VAL A 117 -8.85 10.39 15.69
N ALA A 118 -8.79 11.38 16.58
CA ALA A 118 -9.86 11.67 17.54
C ALA A 118 -11.14 12.20 16.87
N ASN A 119 -11.01 12.90 15.76
CA ASN A 119 -12.15 13.50 15.03
C ASN A 119 -12.66 12.64 13.85
N LYS A 120 -12.23 11.40 13.74
CA LYS A 120 -12.75 10.48 12.72
C LYS A 120 -14.26 10.28 12.91
N PRO A 121 -15.10 10.51 11.89
CA PRO A 121 -16.54 10.33 12.00
C PRO A 121 -16.90 8.89 12.42
N LEU A 122 -17.81 8.75 13.37
CA LEU A 122 -18.30 7.42 13.81
C LEU A 122 -19.09 6.71 12.72
N THR A 123 -19.62 7.45 11.75
CA THR A 123 -20.33 6.92 10.57
C THR A 123 -19.38 6.39 9.50
N LEU A 124 -18.11 6.75 9.57
CA LEU A 124 -17.09 6.28 8.64
C LEU A 124 -16.59 4.89 9.04
N ILE A 125 -17.29 3.89 8.55
CA ILE A 125 -17.07 2.48 8.89
C ILE A 125 -15.98 1.88 8.00
N GLU A 126 -15.05 1.16 8.59
CA GLU A 126 -14.12 0.28 7.87
C GLU A 126 -14.80 -1.05 7.56
N GLY A 127 -14.62 -1.56 6.34
CA GLY A 127 -15.23 -2.82 5.97
C GLY A 127 -15.35 -3.05 4.46
N CYS A 128 -16.33 -3.86 4.09
CA CYS A 128 -16.59 -4.14 2.69
C CYS A 128 -18.10 -4.17 2.39
N TRP A 129 -18.42 -3.94 1.13
CA TRP A 129 -19.81 -3.97 0.66
C TRP A 129 -20.19 -5.38 0.22
N ASP A 130 -21.22 -5.97 0.85
CA ASP A 130 -21.88 -7.15 0.32
C ASP A 130 -22.84 -6.71 -0.80
N ASN A 131 -22.49 -7.08 -2.02
CA ASN A 131 -23.25 -6.78 -3.22
C ASN A 131 -24.01 -8.01 -3.74
N SER A 132 -24.05 -9.10 -2.99
CA SER A 132 -24.62 -10.39 -3.42
C SER A 132 -26.14 -10.46 -3.32
N GLY A 133 -26.77 -9.63 -2.48
CA GLY A 133 -28.21 -9.60 -2.27
C GLY A 133 -28.94 -8.54 -3.11
N GLU A 134 -30.28 -8.52 -3.01
CA GLU A 134 -31.09 -7.46 -3.61
C GLU A 134 -30.79 -6.08 -2.97
N THR A 135 -30.50 -6.08 -1.67
CA THR A 135 -30.13 -4.89 -0.92
C THR A 135 -28.65 -4.97 -0.57
N ARG A 136 -27.92 -3.97 -1.01
CA ARG A 136 -26.49 -3.80 -0.71
C ARG A 136 -26.30 -3.43 0.76
N ALA A 137 -25.37 -4.09 1.44
CA ALA A 137 -25.08 -3.86 2.83
C ALA A 137 -23.58 -3.66 3.10
N MET A 138 -23.25 -2.78 4.05
CA MET A 138 -21.87 -2.65 4.56
C MET A 138 -21.66 -3.69 5.65
N ILE A 139 -20.60 -4.46 5.52
CA ILE A 139 -20.06 -5.34 6.55
C ILE A 139 -18.99 -4.57 7.28
N GLU A 140 -19.22 -4.26 8.56
CA GLU A 140 -18.23 -3.63 9.42
C GLU A 140 -17.21 -4.68 9.89
N GLU A 141 -15.98 -4.52 9.43
CA GLU A 141 -14.91 -5.48 9.70
C GLU A 141 -13.53 -4.82 9.49
N GLU A 142 -12.62 -4.99 10.45
CA GLU A 142 -11.24 -4.55 10.24
C GLU A 142 -10.64 -5.29 9.05
N GLN A 143 -10.13 -4.53 8.08
CA GLN A 143 -9.57 -5.10 6.88
C GLN A 143 -8.16 -5.64 7.14
N THR A 144 -7.96 -6.92 6.83
CA THR A 144 -6.68 -7.63 6.97
C THR A 144 -6.30 -8.29 5.65
N PHE A 145 -5.00 -8.40 5.36
CA PHE A 145 -4.53 -8.94 4.09
C PHE A 145 -4.85 -10.44 3.93
N VAL A 146 -4.70 -11.19 5.01
CA VAL A 146 -5.02 -12.61 5.05
C VAL A 146 -5.72 -12.90 6.38
N ALA A 147 -7.00 -13.21 6.33
CA ALA A 147 -7.78 -13.66 7.49
C ALA A 147 -8.97 -14.51 7.02
N ASN A 148 -9.52 -15.29 7.93
CA ASN A 148 -10.81 -15.94 7.76
C ASN A 148 -11.90 -14.95 8.15
N SER A 149 -12.15 -13.97 7.30
CA SER A 149 -13.12 -12.93 7.52
C SER A 149 -14.14 -12.88 6.40
N ARG A 150 -15.30 -12.29 6.65
CA ARG A 150 -16.35 -12.19 5.64
C ARG A 150 -15.92 -11.34 4.46
N CYS A 151 -15.19 -10.26 4.71
CA CYS A 151 -14.67 -9.42 3.65
C CYS A 151 -13.60 -10.14 2.80
N ASN A 152 -12.73 -10.95 3.41
CA ASN A 152 -11.76 -11.75 2.64
C ASN A 152 -12.42 -12.87 1.83
N GLU A 153 -13.57 -13.42 2.28
CA GLU A 153 -14.35 -14.37 1.49
C GLU A 153 -14.95 -13.73 0.23
N LEU A 154 -15.50 -12.52 0.37
CA LEU A 154 -16.10 -11.77 -0.73
C LEU A 154 -15.05 -11.17 -1.68
N TYR A 155 -13.95 -10.72 -1.13
CA TYR A 155 -12.90 -9.96 -1.80
C TYR A 155 -11.51 -10.51 -1.42
N PRO A 156 -11.12 -11.69 -1.89
CA PRO A 156 -9.81 -12.25 -1.63
C PRO A 156 -8.70 -11.30 -2.10
N ALA A 157 -7.71 -11.04 -1.27
CA ALA A 157 -6.54 -10.24 -1.62
C ALA A 157 -5.39 -11.14 -2.09
N TYR A 158 -4.76 -10.77 -3.18
CA TYR A 158 -3.65 -11.51 -3.75
C TYR A 158 -2.33 -10.75 -3.60
N PRO A 159 -1.21 -11.42 -3.28
CA PRO A 159 0.08 -10.77 -3.17
C PRO A 159 0.58 -10.29 -4.54
N THR A 160 1.31 -9.18 -4.55
CA THR A 160 2.15 -8.85 -5.70
C THR A 160 3.26 -9.90 -5.85
N PRO A 161 3.87 -10.06 -7.05
CA PRO A 161 4.98 -11.03 -7.22
C PRO A 161 6.14 -10.84 -6.24
N ARG A 162 6.41 -9.63 -5.78
CA ARG A 162 7.46 -9.36 -4.79
C ARG A 162 7.06 -9.84 -3.39
N ILE A 163 5.81 -9.62 -2.99
CA ILE A 163 5.28 -10.09 -1.71
C ILE A 163 5.23 -11.62 -1.70
N ALA A 164 4.76 -12.23 -2.80
CA ALA A 164 4.79 -13.68 -2.96
C ALA A 164 6.20 -14.27 -2.89
N ALA A 165 7.22 -13.51 -3.34
CA ALA A 165 8.62 -13.87 -3.26
C ALA A 165 9.32 -13.47 -1.93
N GLY A 166 8.55 -13.17 -0.88
CA GLY A 166 9.06 -12.91 0.47
C GLY A 166 9.25 -11.44 0.86
N ALA A 167 8.86 -10.47 0.01
CA ALA A 167 8.85 -9.08 0.43
C ALA A 167 7.81 -8.84 1.53
N SER A 168 8.08 -7.87 2.40
CA SER A 168 7.10 -7.42 3.38
C SER A 168 5.84 -6.89 2.70
N LEU A 169 4.72 -6.90 3.40
CA LEU A 169 3.46 -6.33 2.89
C LEU A 169 3.57 -4.83 2.57
N ALA A 170 4.49 -4.11 3.22
CA ALA A 170 4.80 -2.71 2.91
C ALA A 170 5.25 -2.53 1.46
N ASN A 171 5.83 -3.57 0.83
CA ASN A 171 6.26 -3.59 -0.57
C ASN A 171 7.07 -2.32 -0.96
N ASP A 172 7.98 -1.91 -0.07
CA ASP A 172 8.72 -0.65 -0.12
C ASP A 172 10.18 -0.83 -0.56
N VAL A 173 10.58 -2.05 -0.92
CA VAL A 173 11.92 -2.37 -1.42
C VAL A 173 12.04 -1.94 -2.88
N VAL A 174 12.92 -0.98 -3.15
CA VAL A 174 13.23 -0.48 -4.51
C VAL A 174 14.34 -1.28 -5.15
N SER A 175 15.40 -1.52 -4.39
CA SER A 175 16.57 -2.30 -4.81
C SER A 175 16.78 -3.44 -3.83
N CYS A 176 16.50 -4.67 -4.25
CA CYS A 176 16.70 -5.83 -3.39
C CYS A 176 18.19 -6.15 -3.19
N ARG A 177 18.50 -6.82 -2.09
CA ARG A 177 19.79 -7.51 -1.92
C ARG A 177 19.75 -8.81 -2.69
N LEU A 178 20.89 -9.20 -3.27
CA LEU A 178 20.99 -10.43 -4.03
C LEU A 178 21.55 -11.56 -3.17
N ARG A 179 21.06 -12.77 -3.40
CA ARG A 179 21.59 -14.04 -2.86
C ARG A 179 21.74 -15.06 -4.00
N ALA A 180 22.49 -16.10 -3.77
CA ALA A 180 22.54 -17.23 -4.71
C ALA A 180 21.13 -17.81 -4.91
N PRO A 181 20.79 -18.30 -6.10
CA PRO A 181 19.59 -19.09 -6.30
C PRO A 181 19.61 -20.32 -5.36
N ASP A 182 18.44 -20.62 -4.79
CA ASP A 182 18.25 -21.79 -3.94
C ASP A 182 17.08 -22.59 -4.50
N SER A 183 17.32 -23.84 -4.85
CA SER A 183 16.29 -24.71 -5.42
C SER A 183 15.15 -24.99 -4.44
N THR A 184 15.37 -24.82 -3.15
CA THR A 184 14.34 -25.00 -2.12
C THR A 184 13.31 -23.88 -2.05
N ASP A 185 13.55 -22.76 -2.72
CA ASP A 185 12.57 -21.67 -2.85
C ASP A 185 11.42 -21.99 -3.81
N TYR A 186 11.53 -23.06 -4.53
CA TYR A 186 10.59 -23.41 -5.60
C TYR A 186 9.79 -24.66 -5.22
N GLU A 187 8.51 -24.66 -5.53
CA GLU A 187 7.62 -25.83 -5.31
C GLU A 187 7.91 -26.99 -6.26
N VAL A 188 8.82 -26.80 -7.21
CA VAL A 188 9.20 -27.80 -8.21
C VAL A 188 10.62 -28.30 -7.98
N THR A 189 10.86 -29.59 -8.22
CA THR A 189 12.20 -30.17 -8.19
C THR A 189 12.86 -29.99 -9.55
N PHE A 190 14.01 -29.31 -9.58
CA PHE A 190 14.80 -29.14 -10.79
C PHE A 190 15.67 -30.36 -11.07
N THR A 191 15.85 -30.70 -12.35
CA THR A 191 16.91 -31.62 -12.78
C THR A 191 18.28 -30.95 -12.60
N PRO A 192 19.39 -31.71 -12.57
CA PRO A 192 20.74 -31.12 -12.50
C PRO A 192 21.02 -30.11 -13.63
N GLU A 193 20.51 -30.39 -14.84
CA GLU A 193 20.67 -29.49 -15.99
C GLU A 193 19.87 -28.20 -15.83
N GLN A 194 18.66 -28.29 -15.29
CA GLN A 194 17.83 -27.12 -14.97
C GLN A 194 18.46 -26.27 -13.87
N SER A 195 19.01 -26.90 -12.84
CA SER A 195 19.74 -26.21 -11.77
C SER A 195 20.96 -25.47 -12.30
N ALA A 196 21.77 -26.14 -13.14
CA ALA A 196 22.92 -25.51 -13.79
C ALA A 196 22.49 -24.34 -14.69
N GLN A 197 21.35 -24.46 -15.38
CA GLN A 197 20.81 -23.38 -16.18
C GLN A 197 20.33 -22.19 -15.30
N LEU A 198 19.69 -22.47 -14.17
CA LEU A 198 19.29 -21.44 -13.19
C LEU A 198 20.51 -20.63 -12.73
N ASP A 199 21.57 -21.33 -12.31
CA ASP A 199 22.82 -20.70 -11.88
C ASP A 199 23.47 -19.88 -12.99
N ALA A 200 23.47 -20.39 -14.22
CA ALA A 200 24.04 -19.70 -15.37
C ALA A 200 23.25 -18.43 -15.77
N VAL A 201 21.92 -18.44 -15.60
CA VAL A 201 21.05 -17.29 -15.88
C VAL A 201 21.18 -16.24 -14.79
N PHE A 202 21.32 -16.65 -13.55
CA PHE A 202 21.35 -15.76 -12.39
C PHE A 202 22.75 -15.67 -11.75
N LEU A 203 23.80 -15.53 -12.55
CA LEU A 203 25.18 -15.42 -12.08
C LEU A 203 25.41 -14.36 -11.01
N GLN A 204 24.63 -13.29 -11.02
CA GLN A 204 24.67 -12.22 -10.00
C GLN A 204 23.75 -12.49 -8.80
N GLY A 205 23.00 -13.56 -8.85
CA GLY A 205 22.01 -13.92 -7.83
C GLY A 205 20.59 -13.49 -8.17
N VAL A 206 19.70 -13.86 -7.27
CA VAL A 206 18.27 -13.51 -7.27
C VAL A 206 17.97 -12.56 -6.11
N CYS A 207 16.86 -11.82 -6.20
CA CYS A 207 16.45 -10.93 -5.12
C CYS A 207 16.09 -11.71 -3.86
N ASP A 208 16.70 -11.36 -2.74
CA ASP A 208 16.20 -11.69 -1.42
C ASP A 208 15.36 -10.52 -0.91
N TRP A 209 14.06 -10.65 -1.07
CA TRP A 209 13.11 -9.59 -0.70
C TRP A 209 12.95 -9.45 0.82
N SER A 210 13.33 -10.47 1.61
CA SER A 210 13.24 -10.46 3.06
C SER A 210 14.26 -9.54 3.72
N LEU A 211 15.37 -9.25 3.03
CA LEU A 211 16.47 -8.45 3.56
C LEU A 211 16.26 -6.92 3.45
N GLY A 212 15.11 -6.49 2.95
CA GLY A 212 14.82 -5.07 2.77
C GLY A 212 15.60 -4.41 1.63
N ASP A 213 15.60 -3.07 1.61
CA ASP A 213 16.24 -2.30 0.53
C ASP A 213 17.76 -2.28 0.64
N ALA A 214 18.43 -2.49 -0.48
CA ALA A 214 19.89 -2.53 -0.53
C ALA A 214 20.54 -1.16 -0.32
N SER A 215 19.85 -0.07 -0.65
CA SER A 215 20.38 1.28 -0.52
C SER A 215 20.48 1.74 0.95
N LEU A 216 19.74 1.08 1.87
CA LEU A 216 19.58 1.49 3.26
C LEU A 216 19.14 2.95 3.42
N ALA A 217 18.70 3.57 2.34
CA ALA A 217 18.23 4.94 2.35
C ALA A 217 16.89 5.03 3.06
N ARG A 218 16.71 6.11 3.82
CA ARG A 218 15.46 6.43 4.49
C ARG A 218 15.00 7.80 4.06
N HIS A 219 13.71 7.99 4.04
CA HIS A 219 13.14 9.30 3.78
C HIS A 219 13.61 10.30 4.85
N GLN A 220 14.06 11.47 4.41
CA GLN A 220 14.62 12.50 5.30
C GLN A 220 13.74 13.75 5.43
N GLY A 221 12.58 13.77 4.80
CA GLY A 221 11.69 14.93 4.84
C GLY A 221 10.43 14.74 4.02
N THR A 222 9.68 15.82 3.85
CA THR A 222 8.51 15.84 2.98
C THR A 222 8.93 15.97 1.51
N TRP A 223 7.97 15.85 0.60
CA TRP A 223 8.17 16.09 -0.82
C TRP A 223 9.03 17.35 -1.08
N ILE A 224 10.11 17.17 -1.83
CA ILE A 224 10.98 18.30 -2.21
C ILE A 224 10.32 19.03 -3.38
N SER A 225 9.99 20.29 -3.17
CA SER A 225 9.51 21.16 -4.23
C SER A 225 10.64 21.48 -5.22
N PHE A 226 10.30 21.48 -6.49
CA PHE A 226 11.17 21.99 -7.55
C PHE A 226 10.99 23.50 -7.63
N GLY A 227 11.93 24.26 -7.18
CA GLY A 227 11.87 25.72 -7.26
C GLY A 227 13.17 26.40 -6.81
N PRO A 228 13.34 27.69 -7.14
CA PRO A 228 14.48 28.46 -6.66
C PRO A 228 14.40 28.65 -5.14
N SER A 229 15.54 28.99 -4.53
CA SER A 229 15.60 29.33 -3.11
C SER A 229 14.85 30.65 -2.83
N PRO A 230 14.01 30.72 -1.79
CA PRO A 230 13.68 29.64 -0.83
C PRO A 230 12.87 28.53 -1.49
N VAL A 231 13.17 27.30 -1.13
CA VAL A 231 12.47 26.14 -1.66
C VAL A 231 10.98 26.26 -1.33
N ASN A 232 10.15 26.34 -2.37
CA ASN A 232 8.70 26.32 -2.20
C ASN A 232 8.29 24.90 -1.77
N ARG A 233 8.11 24.70 -0.49
CA ARG A 233 7.55 23.47 0.05
C ARG A 233 6.05 23.51 -0.16
N LEU A 234 5.51 22.54 -0.84
CA LEU A 234 4.08 22.28 -0.81
C LEU A 234 3.74 21.94 0.66
N GLN A 235 3.10 22.87 1.35
CA GLN A 235 2.58 22.67 2.68
C GLN A 235 1.23 22.01 2.61
#